data_924947f8a5e22b47c9c31cf2ddbc6f5f
#
_entry.id   924947f8a5e22b47c9c31cf2ddbc6f5f
#
_cell.length_a   1.000
_cell.length_b   1.000
_cell.length_c   1.000
_cell.angle_alpha   90.00
_cell.angle_beta   90.00
_cell.angle_gamma   90.00
#
_symmetry.space_group_name_H-M   'P 1'
#
loop_
_entity.id
_entity.type
_entity.pdbx_description
1 polymer ?
#
loop_
_entity_poly.entity_id
_entity_poly.type
_entity_poly.pdbx_seq_one_letter_code
_entity_poly.pdbx_strand_id
1 'polypeptide(L)'
;MKKRYGVIAVLIAVIALGVGYAAISNVTLNVNGSQATAEADQDNFVVKYDAESTFTYTGNPTGSTVTLTRTNDTNATFTIEGLTKKGDKVTITYPIINASETLKASLAAPTITNDNTEYFSVTATSPAAGTELAANGGTANLVLEVEVIKTPVTDDETANITAAVVASPVQ
;
A
#
# COMPACT_ATOMS: atom_id res chain seq x y z
N MET A 1 6.58 -40.39 2.99
CA MET A 1 7.09 -39.04 3.37
C MET A 1 6.09 -38.03 2.89
N LYS A 2 5.27 -37.47 3.77
CA LYS A 2 4.32 -36.42 3.42
C LYS A 2 5.10 -35.12 3.35
N LYS A 3 5.23 -34.57 2.15
CA LYS A 3 5.77 -33.23 1.97
C LYS A 3 4.75 -32.26 2.59
N ARG A 4 5.06 -31.76 3.76
CA ARG A 4 4.34 -30.65 4.37
C ARG A 4 4.80 -29.40 3.63
N TYR A 5 4.03 -28.98 2.69
CA TYR A 5 4.17 -27.62 2.13
C TYR A 5 3.58 -26.68 3.18
N GLY A 6 4.46 -26.03 3.94
CA GLY A 6 4.04 -24.98 4.83
C GLY A 6 3.48 -23.83 3.99
N VAL A 7 2.22 -23.50 4.19
CA VAL A 7 1.62 -22.25 3.68
C VAL A 7 2.15 -21.16 4.57
N ILE A 8 3.09 -20.41 4.08
CA ILE A 8 3.82 -19.44 4.88
C ILE A 8 3.40 -18.06 4.44
N ALA A 9 2.83 -17.34 5.36
CA ALA A 9 2.51 -15.93 5.30
C ALA A 9 1.52 -15.50 4.19
N VAL A 10 0.25 -15.49 4.51
CA VAL A 10 -0.71 -14.64 3.79
C VAL A 10 -0.56 -13.23 4.34
N LEU A 11 0.09 -12.39 3.58
CA LEU A 11 0.27 -10.98 3.89
C LEU A 11 -0.82 -10.19 3.14
N ILE A 12 -1.74 -9.63 3.87
CA ILE A 12 -2.78 -8.78 3.30
C ILE A 12 -2.41 -7.34 3.66
N ALA A 13 -1.95 -6.58 2.68
CA ALA A 13 -1.88 -5.13 2.81
C ALA A 13 -3.12 -4.52 2.18
N VAL A 14 -3.83 -3.76 2.96
CA VAL A 14 -4.91 -2.90 2.48
C VAL A 14 -4.38 -1.48 2.49
N ILE A 15 -4.21 -0.92 1.31
CA ILE A 15 -3.74 0.45 1.14
C ILE A 15 -4.95 1.29 0.73
N ALA A 16 -5.28 2.26 1.56
CA ALA A 16 -6.37 3.18 1.28
C ALA A 16 -5.85 4.55 0.87
N LEU A 17 -6.20 4.98 -0.33
CA LEU A 17 -6.11 6.37 -0.77
C LEU A 17 -7.52 6.92 -0.88
N GLY A 18 -7.77 8.06 -0.25
CA GLY A 18 -9.09 8.63 -0.21
C GLY A 18 -9.35 9.68 -1.28
N VAL A 19 -10.60 9.84 -1.56
CA VAL A 19 -11.13 10.95 -2.32
C VAL A 19 -11.62 12.00 -1.33
N GLY A 20 -11.00 13.14 -1.31
CA GLY A 20 -11.41 14.27 -0.50
C GLY A 20 -11.91 15.41 -1.37
N TYR A 21 -13.05 15.98 -1.00
CA TYR A 21 -13.53 17.22 -1.60
C TYR A 21 -12.89 18.41 -0.89
N ALA A 22 -12.45 19.38 -1.68
CA ALA A 22 -11.75 20.55 -1.19
C ALA A 22 -12.72 21.54 -0.54
N ALA A 23 -12.91 21.42 0.74
CA ALA A 23 -13.22 22.54 1.60
C ALA A 23 -12.36 22.35 2.84
N ILE A 24 -11.15 22.93 2.84
CA ILE A 24 -10.31 23.18 4.03
C ILE A 24 -10.48 22.10 5.12
N SER A 25 -10.13 20.86 4.83
CA SER A 25 -10.14 19.80 5.84
C SER A 25 -9.13 18.73 5.48
N ASN A 26 -8.33 18.32 6.44
CA ASN A 26 -7.46 17.16 6.34
C ASN A 26 -8.33 15.92 6.13
N VAL A 27 -8.06 15.15 5.10
CA VAL A 27 -8.73 13.87 4.87
C VAL A 27 -7.89 12.78 5.53
N THR A 28 -8.44 12.16 6.57
CA THR A 28 -7.87 10.96 7.17
C THR A 28 -8.56 9.75 6.55
N LEU A 29 -7.79 8.89 5.93
CA LEU A 29 -8.30 7.69 5.28
C LEU A 29 -8.27 6.54 6.25
N ASN A 30 -9.44 6.08 6.66
CA ASN A 30 -9.60 4.89 7.47
C ASN A 30 -10.20 3.76 6.64
N VAL A 31 -9.61 2.57 6.75
CA VAL A 31 -10.18 1.35 6.21
C VAL A 31 -11.25 0.86 7.20
N ASN A 32 -12.45 1.35 7.06
CA ASN A 32 -13.68 0.72 7.59
C ASN A 32 -14.88 1.42 6.93
N GLY A 33 -15.74 0.61 6.30
CA GLY A 33 -16.83 1.03 5.46
C GLY A 33 -17.83 2.01 6.10
N SER A 34 -17.52 3.29 5.96
CA SER A 34 -18.47 4.37 6.25
C SER A 34 -18.30 5.43 5.17
N GLN A 35 -19.37 5.68 4.42
CA GLN A 35 -19.44 6.77 3.45
C GLN A 35 -19.70 8.09 4.15
N ALA A 36 -18.86 9.08 3.87
CA ALA A 36 -19.21 10.48 4.06
C ALA A 36 -19.31 11.15 2.69
N THR A 37 -20.47 11.75 2.40
CA THR A 37 -20.69 12.51 1.18
C THR A 37 -20.63 13.98 1.53
N ALA A 38 -19.69 14.71 0.95
CA ALA A 38 -19.71 16.17 0.93
C ALA A 38 -19.65 16.61 -0.53
N GLU A 39 -20.62 17.42 -0.93
CA GLU A 39 -20.58 18.10 -2.23
C GLU A 39 -19.75 19.36 -2.08
N ALA A 40 -18.65 19.45 -2.84
CA ALA A 40 -17.89 20.67 -2.95
C ALA A 40 -17.96 21.23 -4.36
N ASP A 41 -17.99 22.54 -4.40
CA ASP A 41 -18.03 23.31 -5.62
C ASP A 41 -16.67 23.22 -6.35
N GLN A 42 -16.69 22.63 -7.51
CA GLN A 42 -15.82 22.77 -8.69
C GLN A 42 -14.46 22.08 -8.79
N ASP A 43 -13.72 21.71 -7.75
CA ASP A 43 -12.46 20.98 -7.94
C ASP A 43 -12.41 19.71 -7.08
N ASN A 44 -12.70 18.59 -7.70
CA ASN A 44 -12.57 17.29 -7.05
C ASN A 44 -11.09 16.98 -6.78
N PHE A 45 -10.71 16.97 -5.51
CA PHE A 45 -9.40 16.47 -5.12
C PHE A 45 -9.38 14.94 -5.25
N VAL A 46 -8.65 14.43 -6.22
CA VAL A 46 -8.58 13.00 -6.54
C VAL A 46 -7.14 12.54 -6.59
N VAL A 47 -6.74 11.76 -5.59
CA VAL A 47 -5.49 11.01 -5.59
C VAL A 47 -5.83 9.53 -5.51
N LYS A 48 -5.27 8.72 -6.42
CA LYS A 48 -5.65 7.32 -6.56
C LYS A 48 -4.47 6.48 -7.04
N TYR A 49 -4.64 5.14 -7.02
CA TYR A 49 -3.74 4.27 -7.74
C TYR A 49 -3.88 4.47 -9.24
N ASP A 50 -2.74 4.61 -9.91
CA ASP A 50 -2.73 4.79 -11.35
C ASP A 50 -3.27 3.53 -12.05
N ALA A 51 -4.39 3.68 -12.76
CA ALA A 51 -5.06 2.59 -13.45
C ALA A 51 -4.30 2.15 -14.70
N GLU A 52 -3.53 3.05 -15.31
CA GLU A 52 -2.75 2.78 -16.51
C GLU A 52 -1.41 2.10 -16.19
N SER A 53 -0.98 2.18 -14.93
CA SER A 53 0.27 1.59 -14.48
C SER A 53 0.06 0.21 -13.84
N THR A 54 0.99 -0.70 -14.10
CA THR A 54 0.98 -2.03 -13.51
C THR A 54 1.62 -2.00 -12.13
N PHE A 55 1.00 -2.64 -11.15
CA PHE A 55 1.65 -2.94 -9.89
C PHE A 55 2.80 -3.91 -10.11
N THR A 56 3.94 -3.65 -9.50
CA THR A 56 5.15 -4.45 -9.69
C THR A 56 5.73 -4.92 -8.37
N TYR A 57 6.53 -5.96 -8.43
CA TYR A 57 7.33 -6.41 -7.30
C TYR A 57 8.71 -6.89 -7.75
N THR A 58 9.66 -6.88 -6.82
CA THR A 58 11.04 -7.37 -7.02
C THR A 58 11.53 -8.10 -5.78
N GLY A 59 12.61 -8.83 -5.91
CA GLY A 59 13.24 -9.53 -4.79
C GLY A 59 12.57 -10.85 -4.41
N ASN A 60 11.69 -11.37 -5.25
CA ASN A 60 10.95 -12.60 -4.98
C ASN A 60 11.88 -13.81 -4.79
N PRO A 61 11.94 -14.44 -3.59
CA PRO A 61 12.72 -15.65 -3.38
C PRO A 61 12.23 -16.83 -4.23
N THR A 62 13.13 -17.74 -4.56
CA THR A 62 12.77 -18.94 -5.35
C THR A 62 11.71 -19.77 -4.63
N GLY A 63 10.60 -20.04 -5.32
CA GLY A 63 9.49 -20.83 -4.80
C GLY A 63 8.43 -20.02 -4.06
N SER A 64 8.59 -18.69 -3.95
CA SER A 64 7.53 -17.82 -3.46
C SER A 64 6.64 -17.29 -4.59
N THR A 65 5.43 -16.91 -4.25
CA THR A 65 4.47 -16.29 -5.16
C THR A 65 4.05 -14.93 -4.61
N VAL A 66 3.86 -13.96 -5.49
CA VAL A 66 3.36 -12.63 -5.16
C VAL A 66 2.18 -12.31 -6.05
N THR A 67 1.05 -12.04 -5.44
CA THR A 67 -0.17 -11.60 -6.13
C THR A 67 -0.49 -10.18 -5.70
N LEU A 68 -0.65 -9.29 -6.67
CA LEU A 68 -1.00 -7.89 -6.47
C LEU A 68 -2.35 -7.62 -7.13
N THR A 69 -3.29 -7.06 -6.39
CA THR A 69 -4.63 -6.78 -6.90
C THR A 69 -5.03 -5.36 -6.59
N ARG A 70 -5.48 -4.62 -7.61
CA ARG A 70 -6.20 -3.37 -7.40
C ARG A 70 -7.67 -3.71 -7.16
N THR A 71 -8.18 -3.37 -5.97
CA THR A 71 -9.58 -3.61 -5.61
C THR A 71 -10.47 -2.48 -6.13
N ASN A 72 -9.96 -1.25 -6.05
CA ASN A 72 -10.59 -0.04 -6.60
C ASN A 72 -9.53 1.08 -6.72
N ASP A 73 -9.97 2.28 -7.04
CA ASP A 73 -9.09 3.45 -7.21
C ASP A 73 -8.25 3.78 -5.96
N THR A 74 -8.75 3.44 -4.79
CA THR A 74 -8.13 3.80 -3.50
C THR A 74 -7.67 2.62 -2.67
N ASN A 75 -7.95 1.40 -3.10
CA ASN A 75 -7.59 0.19 -2.37
C ASN A 75 -6.86 -0.81 -3.27
N ALA A 76 -5.80 -1.38 -2.72
CA ALA A 76 -5.06 -2.46 -3.31
C ALA A 76 -4.71 -3.51 -2.24
N THR A 77 -4.51 -4.74 -2.66
CA THR A 77 -4.09 -5.83 -1.80
C THR A 77 -2.89 -6.53 -2.38
N PHE A 78 -2.09 -7.14 -1.52
CA PHE A 78 -1.09 -8.11 -1.94
C PHE A 78 -1.20 -9.40 -1.12
N THR A 79 -0.74 -10.47 -1.71
CA THR A 79 -0.50 -11.74 -1.04
C THR A 79 0.91 -12.19 -1.40
N ILE A 80 1.69 -12.57 -0.40
CA ILE A 80 3.01 -13.16 -0.57
C ILE A 80 2.97 -14.54 0.11
N GLU A 81 3.32 -15.56 -0.61
CA GLU A 81 3.40 -16.93 -0.10
C GLU A 81 4.78 -17.52 -0.37
N GLY A 82 5.20 -18.49 0.43
CA GLY A 82 6.42 -19.24 0.20
C GLY A 82 7.72 -18.53 0.63
N LEU A 83 7.64 -17.53 1.51
CA LEU A 83 8.81 -17.02 2.21
C LEU A 83 9.21 -18.03 3.30
N THR A 84 10.44 -18.56 3.26
CA THR A 84 10.80 -19.73 4.07
C THR A 84 11.91 -19.51 5.07
N LYS A 85 12.68 -18.46 4.94
CA LYS A 85 13.86 -18.24 5.78
C LYS A 85 14.10 -16.75 6.07
N LYS A 86 14.81 -16.51 7.15
CA LYS A 86 15.31 -15.17 7.47
C LYS A 86 16.09 -14.57 6.30
N GLY A 87 15.76 -13.34 5.96
CA GLY A 87 16.34 -12.58 4.85
C GLY A 87 15.56 -12.72 3.53
N ASP A 88 14.56 -13.60 3.46
CA ASP A 88 13.64 -13.60 2.32
C ASP A 88 12.89 -12.26 2.31
N LYS A 89 12.91 -11.60 1.15
CA LYS A 89 12.45 -10.22 0.99
C LYS A 89 11.70 -10.03 -0.31
N VAL A 90 10.62 -9.26 -0.25
CA VAL A 90 9.87 -8.78 -1.42
C VAL A 90 9.67 -7.29 -1.30
N THR A 91 9.96 -6.57 -2.38
CA THR A 91 9.66 -5.14 -2.52
C THR A 91 8.51 -4.97 -3.50
N ILE A 92 7.44 -4.31 -3.05
CA ILE A 92 6.21 -4.09 -3.82
C ILE A 92 6.11 -2.60 -4.15
N THR A 93 5.70 -2.29 -5.37
CA THR A 93 5.52 -0.92 -5.85
C THR A 93 4.10 -0.71 -6.37
N TYR A 94 3.43 0.29 -5.82
CA TYR A 94 2.10 0.75 -6.22
C TYR A 94 2.20 2.18 -6.75
N PRO A 95 2.01 2.40 -8.06
CA PRO A 95 1.97 3.74 -8.63
C PRO A 95 0.73 4.52 -8.17
N ILE A 96 0.95 5.76 -7.79
CA ILE A 96 -0.06 6.73 -7.34
C ILE A 96 -0.10 7.87 -8.35
N ILE A 97 -1.30 8.35 -8.66
CA ILE A 97 -1.51 9.50 -9.54
C ILE A 97 -2.42 10.53 -8.87
N ASN A 98 -2.11 11.80 -9.04
CA ASN A 98 -3.02 12.89 -8.76
C ASN A 98 -3.85 13.19 -10.01
N ALA A 99 -5.10 12.77 -9.99
CA ALA A 99 -6.06 12.99 -11.08
C ALA A 99 -6.89 14.28 -10.90
N SER A 100 -6.60 15.09 -9.88
CA SER A 100 -7.23 16.41 -9.73
C SER A 100 -6.86 17.32 -10.89
N GLU A 101 -7.81 18.08 -11.40
CA GLU A 101 -7.57 18.95 -12.57
C GLU A 101 -6.68 20.14 -12.23
N THR A 102 -6.87 20.76 -11.07
CA THR A 102 -6.22 22.04 -10.71
C THR A 102 -5.43 21.97 -9.40
N LEU A 103 -5.77 21.05 -8.49
CA LEU A 103 -5.16 20.98 -7.19
C LEU A 103 -3.92 20.09 -7.19
N LYS A 104 -2.82 20.60 -6.66
CA LYS A 104 -1.67 19.77 -6.31
C LYS A 104 -2.00 18.93 -5.08
N ALA A 105 -1.31 17.81 -4.93
CA ALA A 105 -1.40 16.97 -3.74
C ALA A 105 -0.07 16.92 -3.01
N SER A 106 -0.11 16.90 -1.68
CA SER A 106 1.03 16.56 -0.83
C SER A 106 0.75 15.23 -0.15
N LEU A 107 1.68 14.29 -0.27
CA LEU A 107 1.58 12.97 0.36
C LEU A 107 2.27 12.97 1.71
N ALA A 108 1.61 12.40 2.71
CA ALA A 108 2.26 12.07 3.97
C ALA A 108 3.13 10.81 3.83
N ALA A 109 4.07 10.62 4.75
CA ALA A 109 4.76 9.34 4.85
C ALA A 109 3.75 8.21 5.13
N PRO A 110 3.96 7.02 4.55
CA PRO A 110 3.10 5.89 4.80
C PRO A 110 3.07 5.49 6.28
N THR A 111 1.88 5.18 6.79
CA THR A 111 1.71 4.55 8.10
C THR A 111 1.50 3.06 7.89
N ILE A 112 2.27 2.24 8.59
CA ILE A 112 2.23 0.78 8.47
C ILE A 112 1.76 0.18 9.79
N THR A 113 0.88 -0.81 9.69
CA THR A 113 0.58 -1.75 10.77
C THR A 113 0.95 -3.17 10.31
N ASN A 114 1.52 -3.94 11.23
CA ASN A 114 1.91 -5.33 11.03
C ASN A 114 1.62 -6.06 12.35
N ASP A 115 0.77 -7.06 12.33
CA ASP A 115 0.35 -7.79 13.53
C ASP A 115 1.32 -8.92 13.93
N ASN A 116 2.32 -9.23 13.09
CA ASN A 116 3.34 -10.24 13.37
C ASN A 116 4.76 -9.68 13.20
N THR A 117 5.14 -8.79 14.09
CA THR A 117 6.48 -8.17 14.09
C THR A 117 7.59 -9.08 14.60
N GLU A 118 7.25 -10.26 15.09
CA GLU A 118 8.24 -11.26 15.49
C GLU A 118 8.91 -11.92 14.28
N TYR A 119 8.13 -12.18 13.23
CA TYR A 119 8.60 -12.89 12.05
C TYR A 119 8.80 -11.99 10.83
N PHE A 120 8.07 -10.87 10.75
CA PHE A 120 8.10 -9.99 9.59
C PHE A 120 8.46 -8.55 9.95
N SER A 121 9.40 -7.99 9.20
CA SER A 121 9.64 -6.55 9.14
C SER A 121 8.95 -6.00 7.90
N VAL A 122 8.21 -4.90 8.09
CA VAL A 122 7.57 -4.19 6.97
C VAL A 122 7.95 -2.73 7.05
N THR A 123 8.51 -2.22 5.98
CA THR A 123 8.91 -0.82 5.86
C THR A 123 8.38 -0.19 4.58
N ALA A 124 8.09 1.11 4.63
CA ALA A 124 7.81 1.89 3.43
C ALA A 124 9.00 2.81 3.16
N THR A 125 9.51 2.74 1.95
CA THR A 125 10.64 3.58 1.51
C THR A 125 10.18 4.79 0.69
N SER A 126 8.93 4.81 0.26
CA SER A 126 8.30 5.89 -0.52
C SER A 126 6.77 5.84 -0.34
N PRO A 127 6.05 6.99 -0.44
CA PRO A 127 6.60 8.34 -0.59
C PRO A 127 7.22 8.87 0.71
N ALA A 128 8.12 9.83 0.60
CA ALA A 128 8.56 10.62 1.74
C ALA A 128 7.44 11.61 2.16
N ALA A 129 7.43 12.01 3.43
CA ALA A 129 6.52 13.05 3.89
C ALA A 129 6.73 14.35 3.09
N GLY A 130 5.64 14.97 2.67
CA GLY A 130 5.67 16.19 1.88
C GLY A 130 5.97 15.98 0.39
N THR A 131 5.95 14.74 -0.12
CA THR A 131 6.05 14.50 -1.56
C THR A 131 4.88 15.17 -2.28
N GLU A 132 5.19 16.14 -3.16
CA GLU A 132 4.18 16.85 -3.93
C GLU A 132 3.91 16.16 -5.28
N LEU A 133 2.64 16.07 -5.62
CA LEU A 133 2.16 15.64 -6.92
C LEU A 133 1.53 16.83 -7.65
N ALA A 134 2.01 17.12 -8.84
CA ALA A 134 1.36 18.13 -9.68
C ALA A 134 -0.09 17.75 -9.98
N ALA A 135 -0.94 18.74 -10.19
CA ALA A 135 -2.27 18.52 -10.73
C ALA A 135 -2.20 17.84 -12.11
N ASN A 136 -3.29 17.25 -12.53
CA ASN A 136 -3.45 16.69 -13.86
C ASN A 136 -2.35 15.67 -14.24
N GLY A 137 -2.15 14.65 -13.41
CA GLY A 137 -1.30 13.51 -13.75
C GLY A 137 0.05 13.44 -13.02
N GLY A 138 0.30 14.25 -12.00
CA GLY A 138 1.49 14.09 -11.16
C GLY A 138 1.51 12.72 -10.48
N THR A 139 2.66 12.03 -10.48
CA THR A 139 2.78 10.65 -10.00
C THR A 139 3.82 10.50 -8.89
N ALA A 140 3.61 9.48 -8.06
CA ALA A 140 4.59 8.94 -7.12
C ALA A 140 4.40 7.42 -6.99
N ASN A 141 5.29 6.78 -6.25
CA ASN A 141 5.14 5.36 -5.92
C ASN A 141 5.01 5.18 -4.42
N LEU A 142 4.09 4.32 -3.99
CA LEU A 142 4.19 3.68 -2.69
C LEU A 142 5.05 2.44 -2.83
N VAL A 143 6.16 2.41 -2.11
CA VAL A 143 7.09 1.28 -2.12
C VAL A 143 7.14 0.66 -0.74
N LEU A 144 6.75 -0.61 -0.66
CA LEU A 144 6.75 -1.41 0.56
C LEU A 144 7.80 -2.51 0.44
N GLU A 145 8.57 -2.69 1.49
CA GLU A 145 9.49 -3.82 1.64
C GLU A 145 8.99 -4.72 2.76
N VAL A 146 8.82 -6.00 2.45
CA VAL A 146 8.42 -7.06 3.39
C VAL A 146 9.58 -8.03 3.50
N GLU A 147 10.10 -8.24 4.71
CA GLU A 147 11.24 -9.11 4.98
C GLU A 147 10.91 -10.10 6.11
N VAL A 148 11.30 -11.36 5.94
CA VAL A 148 11.31 -12.35 7.01
C VAL A 148 12.52 -12.12 7.90
N ILE A 149 12.31 -11.74 9.15
CA ILE A 149 13.38 -11.45 10.12
C ILE A 149 13.69 -12.62 11.05
N LYS A 150 12.82 -13.64 11.06
CA LYS A 150 12.99 -14.87 11.84
C LYS A 150 12.48 -16.05 11.04
N THR A 151 13.30 -17.09 10.87
CA THR A 151 12.89 -18.31 10.16
C THR A 151 11.81 -19.06 10.93
N PRO A 152 10.64 -19.35 10.32
CA PRO A 152 9.63 -20.23 10.93
C PRO A 152 10.19 -21.63 11.13
N VAL A 153 9.88 -22.27 12.28
CA VAL A 153 10.46 -23.57 12.66
C VAL A 153 9.43 -24.69 12.80
N THR A 154 8.16 -24.38 13.01
CA THR A 154 7.14 -25.40 13.28
C THR A 154 5.91 -25.30 12.40
N ASP A 155 5.33 -24.13 12.27
CA ASP A 155 4.06 -23.89 11.58
C ASP A 155 4.17 -22.70 10.65
N ASP A 156 3.13 -22.50 9.88
CA ASP A 156 3.01 -21.35 8.98
C ASP A 156 2.78 -20.08 9.78
N GLU A 157 3.68 -19.12 9.62
CA GLU A 157 3.55 -17.81 10.22
C GLU A 157 2.87 -16.86 9.24
N THR A 158 1.87 -16.16 9.71
CA THR A 158 1.11 -15.19 8.91
C THR A 158 1.19 -13.80 9.52
N ALA A 159 1.05 -12.77 8.71
CA ALA A 159 0.91 -11.40 9.14
C ALA A 159 -0.18 -10.68 8.34
N ASN A 160 -1.01 -9.90 9.05
CA ASN A 160 -1.89 -8.93 8.40
C ASN A 160 -1.18 -7.57 8.40
N ILE A 161 -0.96 -7.04 7.21
CA ILE A 161 -0.24 -5.79 7.00
C ILE A 161 -1.18 -4.77 6.39
N THR A 162 -1.17 -3.57 6.96
CA THR A 162 -1.85 -2.42 6.36
C THR A 162 -0.84 -1.30 6.17
N ALA A 163 -0.90 -0.66 5.02
CA ALA A 163 -0.19 0.57 4.74
C ALA A 163 -1.19 1.63 4.28
N ALA A 164 -1.10 2.82 4.83
CA ALA A 164 -1.95 3.95 4.47
C ALA A 164 -1.11 5.17 4.13
N VAL A 165 -1.45 5.83 3.02
CA VAL A 165 -0.87 7.11 2.60
C VAL A 165 -1.99 8.15 2.64
N VAL A 166 -1.75 9.27 3.32
CA VAL A 166 -2.67 10.40 3.33
C VAL A 166 -2.23 11.40 2.27
N ALA A 167 -3.16 11.80 1.42
CA ALA A 167 -3.00 12.89 0.47
C ALA A 167 -3.77 14.12 0.93
N SER A 168 -3.18 15.29 0.86
CA SER A 168 -3.81 16.56 1.19
C SER A 168 -3.66 17.53 0.02
N PRO A 169 -4.70 18.35 -0.29
CA PRO A 169 -4.58 19.35 -1.34
C PRO A 169 -3.60 20.45 -0.92
N VAL A 170 -2.82 20.92 -1.89
CA VAL A 170 -1.90 22.05 -1.75
C VAL A 170 -2.25 23.08 -2.83
N GLN A 171 -2.32 24.34 -2.43
CA GLN A 171 -2.57 25.47 -3.35
C GLN A 171 -1.28 25.92 -4.03
#